data_6cd43c80ac88402658ac662d0ad0bc5b
#
_entry.id   6cd43c80ac88402658ac662d0ad0bc5b
#
_cell.length_a   1.000
_cell.length_b   1.000
_cell.length_c   1.000
_cell.angle_alpha   90.00
_cell.angle_beta   90.00
_cell.angle_gamma   90.00
#
_symmetry.space_group_name_H-M   'P 1'
#
loop_
_entity.id
_entity.type
_entity.pdbx_description
1 polymer ?
#
loop_
_entity_poly.entity_id
_entity_poly.type
_entity_poly.pdbx_seq_one_letter_code
_entity_poly.pdbx_strand_id
1 'polypeptide(L)'
;SEPGSGSDLASLKTKAILKGDKYIINGTKTWTTLAQYADWMFCLVRTSFEGKPQEGISFIMIDMKTKGITVDPIITLDGAHEINTVYLEDVEVPRENIIFEENKGWTVAKFLLSHERTSIAAVGKSISAVKKLKQIANIELNNEGSLLITDKRFRDRLTTLEMDLKALEFTELRILSEENKGVAPGPEASLLKIRGSEIQQRITELTTVSYTHLRAHETET
;
A
#
# COMPACT_ATOMS: atom_id res chain seq x y z
N SER A 1 5.49 8.21 -5.81
CA SER A 1 4.68 9.01 -6.76
C SER A 1 5.01 10.49 -6.67
N GLU A 2 4.60 11.25 -7.71
CA GLU A 2 4.67 12.72 -7.76
C GLU A 2 3.28 13.25 -8.17
N PRO A 3 2.96 14.55 -7.97
CA PRO A 3 1.65 15.09 -8.34
C PRO A 3 1.24 14.84 -9.80
N GLY A 4 2.22 14.81 -10.73
CA GLY A 4 2.00 14.53 -12.15
C GLY A 4 2.48 13.17 -12.63
N SER A 5 2.88 12.27 -11.73
CA SER A 5 3.52 10.98 -12.05
C SER A 5 3.15 9.90 -11.03
N GLY A 6 1.97 9.33 -11.21
CA GLY A 6 1.46 8.20 -10.43
C GLY A 6 1.67 6.88 -11.15
N SER A 7 0.65 6.39 -11.85
CA SER A 7 0.71 5.14 -12.65
C SER A 7 1.78 5.22 -13.74
N ASP A 8 1.97 6.38 -14.37
CA ASP A 8 3.12 6.63 -15.23
C ASP A 8 4.33 7.10 -14.42
N LEU A 9 4.91 6.20 -13.66
CA LEU A 9 6.07 6.47 -12.81
C LEU A 9 7.30 6.90 -13.64
N ALA A 10 7.40 6.46 -14.89
CA ALA A 10 8.52 6.81 -15.76
C ALA A 10 8.56 8.31 -16.11
N SER A 11 7.44 9.02 -15.98
CA SER A 11 7.34 10.47 -16.21
C SER A 11 7.78 11.35 -15.03
N LEU A 12 8.34 10.75 -13.96
CA LEU A 12 8.79 11.48 -12.77
C LEU A 12 9.75 12.62 -13.11
N LYS A 13 9.63 13.73 -12.36
CA LYS A 13 10.32 15.00 -12.62
C LYS A 13 11.27 15.44 -11.51
N THR A 14 11.23 14.81 -10.33
CA THR A 14 12.19 15.10 -9.25
C THR A 14 13.61 14.93 -9.78
N LYS A 15 14.38 16.01 -9.83
CA LYS A 15 15.73 16.04 -10.41
C LYS A 15 16.79 15.77 -9.35
N ALA A 16 17.85 15.09 -9.74
CA ALA A 16 19.06 14.95 -8.96
C ALA A 16 20.26 15.30 -9.85
N ILE A 17 20.93 16.40 -9.54
CA ILE A 17 22.05 16.92 -10.31
C ILE A 17 23.32 16.69 -9.51
N LEU A 18 24.28 15.95 -10.08
CA LEU A 18 25.57 15.71 -9.44
C LEU A 18 26.40 17.00 -9.40
N LYS A 19 26.83 17.42 -8.22
CA LYS A 19 27.76 18.51 -7.98
C LYS A 19 28.88 18.04 -7.06
N GLY A 20 30.05 17.80 -7.62
CA GLY A 20 31.16 17.21 -6.89
C GLY A 20 30.85 15.77 -6.43
N ASP A 21 30.83 15.55 -5.13
CA ASP A 21 30.56 14.28 -4.48
C ASP A 21 29.12 14.13 -3.97
N LYS A 22 28.21 15.06 -4.31
CA LYS A 22 26.83 15.09 -3.86
C LYS A 22 25.84 15.29 -5.00
N TYR A 23 24.63 14.75 -4.82
CA TYR A 23 23.47 15.10 -5.63
C TYR A 23 22.69 16.23 -4.97
N ILE A 24 22.30 17.24 -5.75
CA ILE A 24 21.35 18.27 -5.35
C ILE A 24 19.99 17.84 -5.89
N ILE A 25 19.06 17.59 -4.97
CA ILE A 25 17.75 17.05 -5.32
C ILE A 25 16.68 18.11 -5.15
N ASN A 26 15.86 18.27 -6.21
CA ASN A 26 14.74 19.19 -6.26
C ASN A 26 13.50 18.49 -6.83
N GLY A 27 12.38 18.61 -6.12
CA GLY A 27 11.10 18.05 -6.57
C GLY A 27 10.11 17.82 -5.44
N THR A 28 9.02 17.15 -5.78
CA THR A 28 7.93 16.86 -4.84
C THR A 28 7.51 15.41 -4.96
N LYS A 29 7.45 14.71 -3.83
CA LYS A 29 6.86 13.37 -3.73
C LYS A 29 5.52 13.43 -3.02
N THR A 30 4.55 12.68 -3.48
CA THR A 30 3.21 12.64 -2.89
C THR A 30 2.79 11.20 -2.57
N TRP A 31 1.84 11.06 -1.66
CA TRP A 31 1.34 9.79 -1.14
C TRP A 31 2.41 8.98 -0.41
N THR A 32 3.37 9.68 0.23
CA THR A 32 4.47 9.03 0.95
C THR A 32 3.99 8.57 2.31
N THR A 33 3.84 7.25 2.47
CA THR A 33 3.33 6.64 3.70
C THR A 33 4.34 6.81 4.84
N LEU A 34 3.84 7.29 6.00
CA LEU A 34 4.57 7.44 7.26
C LEU A 34 5.85 8.30 7.18
N ALA A 35 5.94 9.21 6.19
CA ALA A 35 7.11 10.08 6.03
C ALA A 35 7.40 10.93 7.28
N GLN A 36 6.36 11.27 8.06
CA GLN A 36 6.48 12.04 9.32
C GLN A 36 7.26 11.30 10.42
N TYR A 37 7.41 9.98 10.31
CA TYR A 37 8.12 9.13 11.27
C TYR A 37 9.39 8.52 10.69
N ALA A 38 9.65 8.70 9.39
CA ALA A 38 10.75 8.07 8.70
C ALA A 38 12.08 8.77 9.02
N ASP A 39 13.13 8.01 9.33
CA ASP A 39 14.50 8.50 9.37
C ASP A 39 15.13 8.52 7.98
N TRP A 40 14.73 7.59 7.10
CA TRP A 40 15.23 7.46 5.74
C TRP A 40 14.10 7.29 4.74
N MET A 41 14.28 7.86 3.55
CA MET A 41 13.38 7.67 2.41
C MET A 41 14.17 7.16 1.21
N PHE A 42 13.72 6.10 0.57
CA PHE A 42 14.17 5.81 -0.79
C PHE A 42 13.42 6.69 -1.78
N CYS A 43 14.13 7.19 -2.75
CA CYS A 43 13.57 8.13 -3.72
C CYS A 43 14.00 7.78 -5.14
N LEU A 44 13.04 7.68 -6.05
CA LEU A 44 13.33 7.64 -7.48
C LEU A 44 13.49 9.07 -7.98
N VAL A 45 14.63 9.34 -8.60
CA VAL A 45 15.01 10.68 -9.07
C VAL A 45 15.45 10.62 -10.53
N ARG A 46 15.30 11.75 -11.23
CA ARG A 46 15.76 11.94 -12.61
C ARG A 46 17.20 12.42 -12.61
N THR A 47 18.13 11.54 -12.99
CA THR A 47 19.56 11.85 -13.13
C THR A 47 19.97 12.10 -14.58
N SER A 48 19.19 11.61 -15.56
CA SER A 48 19.39 11.89 -16.98
C SER A 48 18.05 12.07 -17.70
N PHE A 49 18.05 12.85 -18.76
CA PHE A 49 16.92 13.05 -19.67
C PHE A 49 17.17 12.45 -21.05
N GLU A 50 18.28 11.74 -21.23
CA GLU A 50 18.64 11.08 -22.45
C GLU A 50 17.97 9.70 -22.56
N GLY A 51 17.69 9.27 -23.79
CA GLY A 51 17.12 7.95 -24.06
C GLY A 51 15.65 7.81 -23.66
N LYS A 52 15.26 6.60 -23.28
CA LYS A 52 13.89 6.30 -22.82
C LYS A 52 13.66 6.86 -21.41
N PRO A 53 12.44 7.26 -21.07
CA PRO A 53 12.14 7.81 -19.74
C PRO A 53 12.62 6.94 -18.58
N GLN A 54 12.59 5.63 -18.71
CA GLN A 54 13.03 4.67 -17.71
C GLN A 54 14.55 4.65 -17.50
N GLU A 55 15.34 5.02 -18.54
CA GLU A 55 16.80 4.89 -18.53
C GLU A 55 17.50 6.00 -17.74
N GLY A 56 16.83 7.14 -17.51
CA GLY A 56 17.38 8.27 -16.76
C GLY A 56 16.96 8.32 -15.30
N ILE A 57 16.47 7.23 -14.74
CA ILE A 57 15.99 7.17 -13.35
C ILE A 57 17.04 6.48 -12.48
N SER A 58 17.38 7.12 -11.35
CA SER A 58 18.20 6.54 -10.29
C SER A 58 17.41 6.32 -9.02
N PHE A 59 17.84 5.37 -8.21
CA PHE A 59 17.26 5.06 -6.90
C PHE A 59 18.24 5.52 -5.82
N ILE A 60 17.84 6.46 -4.97
CA ILE A 60 18.71 7.08 -3.97
C ILE A 60 18.09 7.04 -2.57
N MET A 61 18.93 6.84 -1.55
CA MET A 61 18.52 6.93 -0.15
C MET A 61 18.75 8.34 0.38
N ILE A 62 17.73 8.92 1.01
CA ILE A 62 17.74 10.28 1.54
C ILE A 62 17.52 10.21 3.05
N ASP A 63 18.41 10.80 3.83
CA ASP A 63 18.20 11.03 5.26
C ASP A 63 17.14 12.14 5.42
N MET A 64 16.04 11.82 6.07
CA MET A 64 14.89 12.73 6.24
C MET A 64 15.20 13.94 7.13
N LYS A 65 16.34 13.94 7.83
CA LYS A 65 16.82 15.06 8.63
C LYS A 65 17.64 16.07 7.81
N THR A 66 17.89 15.78 6.53
CA THR A 66 18.64 16.67 5.64
C THR A 66 17.91 18.00 5.44
N LYS A 67 18.65 19.11 5.48
CA LYS A 67 18.10 20.44 5.22
C LYS A 67 17.47 20.50 3.82
N GLY A 68 16.34 21.20 3.72
CA GLY A 68 15.60 21.36 2.48
C GLY A 68 14.48 20.35 2.28
N ILE A 69 14.22 19.49 3.28
CA ILE A 69 13.08 18.56 3.27
C ILE A 69 11.95 19.14 4.11
N THR A 70 10.76 19.20 3.52
CA THR A 70 9.52 19.53 4.23
C THR A 70 8.51 18.41 4.02
N VAL A 71 7.86 17.98 5.10
CA VAL A 71 6.86 16.91 5.11
C VAL A 71 5.52 17.49 5.50
N ASP A 72 4.57 17.54 4.56
CA ASP A 72 3.22 18.04 4.79
C ASP A 72 2.21 16.89 4.86
N PRO A 73 1.29 16.91 5.84
CA PRO A 73 0.28 15.87 5.99
C PRO A 73 -0.75 15.91 4.86
N ILE A 74 -1.15 14.72 4.42
CA ILE A 74 -2.37 14.53 3.63
C ILE A 74 -3.37 13.83 4.55
N ILE A 75 -4.43 14.54 4.91
CA ILE A 75 -5.50 13.97 5.75
C ILE A 75 -6.44 13.18 4.86
N THR A 76 -6.61 11.90 5.17
CA THR A 76 -7.47 10.99 4.43
C THR A 76 -8.94 11.15 4.82
N LEU A 77 -9.87 10.55 4.05
CA LEU A 77 -11.31 10.69 4.23
C LEU A 77 -11.79 10.25 5.63
N ASP A 78 -11.09 9.31 6.25
CA ASP A 78 -11.35 8.82 7.61
C ASP A 78 -10.77 9.71 8.71
N GLY A 79 -10.12 10.83 8.34
CA GLY A 79 -9.45 11.76 9.25
C GLY A 79 -8.05 11.31 9.70
N ALA A 80 -7.52 10.20 9.17
CA ALA A 80 -6.20 9.72 9.53
C ALA A 80 -5.08 10.51 8.86
N HIS A 81 -3.89 10.52 9.49
CA HIS A 81 -2.67 11.07 8.94
C HIS A 81 -1.63 9.94 8.77
N GLU A 82 -1.71 9.24 7.66
CA GLU A 82 -0.77 8.16 7.31
C GLU A 82 0.11 8.51 6.13
N ILE A 83 -0.34 9.41 5.26
CA ILE A 83 0.32 9.78 4.01
C ILE A 83 0.68 11.25 3.96
N ASN A 84 1.71 11.56 3.18
CA ASN A 84 2.31 12.88 3.15
C ASN A 84 2.70 13.31 1.75
N THR A 85 2.82 14.63 1.57
CA THR A 85 3.61 15.24 0.51
C THR A 85 4.99 15.57 1.07
N VAL A 86 6.04 15.23 0.35
CA VAL A 86 7.43 15.52 0.71
C VAL A 86 8.02 16.47 -0.35
N TYR A 87 8.37 17.67 0.07
CA TYR A 87 9.05 18.66 -0.75
C TYR A 87 10.56 18.54 -0.55
N LEU A 88 11.29 18.61 -1.64
CA LEU A 88 12.74 18.54 -1.69
C LEU A 88 13.24 19.81 -2.39
N GLU A 89 13.92 20.69 -1.63
CA GLU A 89 14.43 21.98 -2.07
C GLU A 89 15.93 22.05 -1.80
N ASP A 90 16.74 21.91 -2.87
CA ASP A 90 18.21 21.87 -2.81
C ASP A 90 18.77 20.88 -1.78
N VAL A 91 18.13 19.71 -1.69
CA VAL A 91 18.53 18.65 -0.73
C VAL A 91 19.84 18.03 -1.18
N GLU A 92 20.89 18.17 -0.34
CA GLU A 92 22.20 17.60 -0.58
C GLU A 92 22.28 16.14 -0.12
N VAL A 93 22.54 15.24 -1.05
CA VAL A 93 22.65 13.78 -0.75
C VAL A 93 23.98 13.26 -1.26
N PRO A 94 24.79 12.56 -0.42
CA PRO A 94 26.03 11.94 -0.86
C PRO A 94 25.85 11.03 -2.06
N ARG A 95 26.81 11.05 -2.97
CA ARG A 95 26.77 10.22 -4.19
C ARG A 95 26.69 8.72 -3.88
N GLU A 96 27.31 8.31 -2.79
CA GLU A 96 27.31 6.91 -2.31
C GLU A 96 25.93 6.39 -1.88
N ASN A 97 24.96 7.28 -1.67
CA ASN A 97 23.59 6.90 -1.31
C ASN A 97 22.77 6.39 -2.52
N ILE A 98 23.34 6.37 -3.74
CA ILE A 98 22.73 5.68 -4.87
C ILE A 98 22.75 4.17 -4.61
N ILE A 99 21.59 3.57 -4.76
CA ILE A 99 21.44 2.13 -4.68
C ILE A 99 21.63 1.51 -6.06
N PHE A 100 22.54 0.55 -6.15
CA PHE A 100 22.97 -0.12 -7.36
C PHE A 100 23.82 0.81 -8.26
N GLU A 101 23.29 1.29 -9.37
CA GLU A 101 24.01 2.12 -10.36
C GLU A 101 23.17 3.34 -10.74
N GLU A 102 23.86 4.44 -11.07
CA GLU A 102 23.22 5.63 -11.63
C GLU A 102 22.49 5.28 -12.92
N ASN A 103 21.30 5.85 -13.12
CA ASN A 103 20.41 5.59 -14.26
C ASN A 103 19.85 4.15 -14.35
N LYS A 104 20.04 3.31 -13.31
CA LYS A 104 19.49 1.94 -13.22
C LYS A 104 18.39 1.79 -12.15
N GLY A 105 17.93 2.89 -11.61
CA GLY A 105 16.88 2.89 -10.57
C GLY A 105 15.57 2.23 -11.00
N TRP A 106 15.26 2.24 -12.30
CA TRP A 106 14.09 1.52 -12.82
C TRP A 106 14.14 0.01 -12.59
N THR A 107 15.33 -0.57 -12.69
CA THR A 107 15.55 -1.99 -12.40
C THR A 107 15.31 -2.30 -10.92
N VAL A 108 15.83 -1.43 -10.03
CA VAL A 108 15.61 -1.53 -8.58
C VAL A 108 14.13 -1.39 -8.25
N ALA A 109 13.44 -0.40 -8.84
CA ALA A 109 12.01 -0.19 -8.64
C ALA A 109 11.17 -1.39 -9.09
N LYS A 110 11.47 -2.01 -10.24
CA LYS A 110 10.78 -3.22 -10.70
C LYS A 110 10.97 -4.39 -9.72
N PHE A 111 12.18 -4.58 -9.22
CA PHE A 111 12.47 -5.60 -8.22
C PHE A 111 11.64 -5.38 -6.95
N LEU A 112 11.69 -4.17 -6.38
CA LEU A 112 10.95 -3.81 -5.18
C LEU A 112 9.44 -4.01 -5.37
N LEU A 113 8.86 -3.46 -6.44
CA LEU A 113 7.43 -3.54 -6.71
C LEU A 113 6.93 -4.97 -6.98
N SER A 114 7.77 -5.87 -7.48
CA SER A 114 7.37 -7.27 -7.66
C SER A 114 7.19 -7.99 -6.33
N HIS A 115 8.04 -7.71 -5.34
CA HIS A 115 7.97 -8.32 -4.00
C HIS A 115 6.90 -7.66 -3.11
N GLU A 116 6.64 -6.36 -3.29
CA GLU A 116 5.61 -5.65 -2.52
C GLU A 116 4.19 -6.23 -2.75
N ARG A 117 3.92 -6.75 -3.94
CA ARG A 117 2.58 -7.25 -4.32
C ARG A 117 2.08 -8.40 -3.46
N THR A 118 2.97 -9.23 -2.94
CA THR A 118 2.60 -10.34 -2.05
C THR A 118 2.07 -9.84 -0.71
N SER A 119 2.66 -8.78 -0.15
CA SER A 119 2.24 -8.21 1.13
C SER A 119 0.90 -7.45 1.07
N ILE A 120 0.51 -6.92 -0.10
CA ILE A 120 -0.73 -6.13 -0.29
C ILE A 120 -1.99 -7.00 -0.13
N ALA A 121 -1.90 -8.32 -0.34
CA ALA A 121 -3.02 -9.24 -0.12
C ALA A 121 -3.59 -9.17 1.30
N ALA A 122 -2.75 -8.82 2.28
CA ALA A 122 -3.10 -8.62 3.69
C ALA A 122 -3.94 -9.75 4.29
N VAL A 123 -3.63 -11.01 3.92
CA VAL A 123 -4.38 -12.21 4.33
C VAL A 123 -4.52 -12.29 5.84
N GLY A 124 -3.43 -12.12 6.60
CA GLY A 124 -3.46 -12.17 8.06
C GLY A 124 -4.38 -11.11 8.70
N LYS A 125 -4.40 -9.89 8.13
CA LYS A 125 -5.33 -8.83 8.57
C LYS A 125 -6.78 -9.22 8.28
N SER A 126 -7.05 -9.76 7.10
CA SER A 126 -8.38 -10.22 6.69
C SER A 126 -8.89 -11.37 7.55
N ILE A 127 -8.04 -12.33 7.91
CA ILE A 127 -8.39 -13.41 8.86
C ILE A 127 -8.80 -12.83 10.22
N SER A 128 -8.03 -11.89 10.75
CA SER A 128 -8.32 -11.22 12.02
C SER A 128 -9.63 -10.43 11.96
N ALA A 129 -9.88 -9.73 10.84
CA ALA A 129 -11.10 -8.96 10.63
C ALA A 129 -12.35 -9.85 10.53
N VAL A 130 -12.28 -10.99 9.83
CA VAL A 130 -13.36 -11.99 9.78
C VAL A 130 -13.63 -12.59 11.16
N LYS A 131 -12.58 -12.86 11.94
CA LYS A 131 -12.75 -13.34 13.33
C LYS A 131 -13.52 -12.31 14.18
N LYS A 132 -13.15 -11.02 14.06
CA LYS A 132 -13.87 -9.93 14.75
C LYS A 132 -15.32 -9.81 14.27
N LEU A 133 -15.57 -9.90 12.97
CA LEU A 133 -16.92 -9.87 12.39
C LEU A 133 -17.80 -11.00 12.95
N LYS A 134 -17.26 -12.22 13.09
CA LYS A 134 -17.96 -13.34 13.73
C LYS A 134 -18.28 -13.07 15.20
N GLN A 135 -17.36 -12.45 15.93
CA GLN A 135 -17.61 -12.06 17.33
C GLN A 135 -18.77 -11.07 17.42
N ILE A 136 -18.78 -10.05 16.56
CA ILE A 136 -19.87 -9.08 16.46
C ILE A 136 -21.18 -9.81 16.14
N ALA A 137 -21.24 -10.63 15.12
CA ALA A 137 -22.44 -11.33 14.69
C ALA A 137 -23.00 -12.34 15.73
N ASN A 138 -22.19 -12.75 16.70
CA ASN A 138 -22.64 -13.57 17.85
C ASN A 138 -23.20 -12.75 19.02
N ILE A 139 -23.17 -11.41 18.93
CA ILE A 139 -23.68 -10.51 19.97
C ILE A 139 -24.87 -9.71 19.43
N GLU A 140 -24.75 -9.24 18.17
CA GLU A 140 -25.75 -8.40 17.53
C GLU A 140 -26.99 -9.19 17.10
N LEU A 141 -28.15 -8.54 17.18
CA LEU A 141 -29.42 -9.12 16.78
C LEU A 141 -29.83 -8.68 15.38
N ASN A 142 -30.52 -9.53 14.65
CA ASN A 142 -31.17 -9.17 13.39
C ASN A 142 -32.55 -8.49 13.66
N ASN A 143 -33.24 -8.07 12.60
CA ASN A 143 -34.55 -7.42 12.71
C ASN A 143 -35.65 -8.29 13.33
N GLU A 144 -35.41 -9.60 13.45
CA GLU A 144 -36.34 -10.59 14.04
C GLU A 144 -36.02 -10.86 15.51
N GLY A 145 -35.01 -10.18 16.10
CA GLY A 145 -34.57 -10.37 17.47
C GLY A 145 -33.71 -11.63 17.69
N SER A 146 -33.24 -12.29 16.61
CA SER A 146 -32.36 -13.44 16.67
C SER A 146 -30.91 -13.00 16.46
N LEU A 147 -29.93 -13.75 16.97
CA LEU A 147 -28.51 -13.48 16.74
C LEU A 147 -28.22 -13.40 15.24
N LEU A 148 -27.48 -12.35 14.81
CA LEU A 148 -27.16 -12.11 13.40
C LEU A 148 -26.43 -13.29 12.77
N ILE A 149 -25.60 -14.00 13.52
CA ILE A 149 -24.89 -15.20 13.03
C ILE A 149 -25.87 -16.33 12.62
N THR A 150 -27.11 -16.34 13.13
CA THR A 150 -28.14 -17.32 12.77
C THR A 150 -28.93 -16.91 11.53
N ASP A 151 -28.85 -15.64 11.12
CA ASP A 151 -29.48 -15.17 9.88
C ASP A 151 -28.87 -15.88 8.67
N LYS A 152 -29.72 -16.51 7.86
CA LYS A 152 -29.27 -17.32 6.74
C LYS A 152 -28.51 -16.50 5.69
N ARG A 153 -29.02 -15.30 5.34
CA ARG A 153 -28.41 -14.44 4.32
C ARG A 153 -27.04 -13.95 4.76
N PHE A 154 -26.95 -13.50 6.02
CA PHE A 154 -25.67 -13.07 6.59
C PHE A 154 -24.67 -14.22 6.61
N ARG A 155 -25.07 -15.38 7.08
CA ARG A 155 -24.22 -16.56 7.17
C ARG A 155 -23.74 -17.06 5.81
N ASP A 156 -24.59 -17.08 4.80
CA ASP A 156 -24.23 -17.48 3.44
C ASP A 156 -23.17 -16.54 2.85
N ARG A 157 -23.32 -15.22 3.04
CA ARG A 157 -22.33 -14.21 2.62
C ARG A 157 -21.01 -14.37 3.38
N LEU A 158 -21.08 -14.58 4.70
CA LEU A 158 -19.90 -14.79 5.54
C LEU A 158 -19.15 -16.07 5.13
N THR A 159 -19.87 -17.16 4.91
CA THR A 159 -19.27 -18.45 4.48
C THR A 159 -18.57 -18.30 3.12
N THR A 160 -19.21 -17.65 2.14
CA THR A 160 -18.59 -17.39 0.84
C THR A 160 -17.33 -16.56 0.98
N LEU A 161 -17.34 -15.53 1.83
CA LEU A 161 -16.18 -14.71 2.11
C LEU A 161 -15.03 -15.52 2.75
N GLU A 162 -15.34 -16.41 3.69
CA GLU A 162 -14.33 -17.28 4.31
C GLU A 162 -13.71 -18.27 3.31
N MET A 163 -14.53 -18.81 2.40
CA MET A 163 -14.02 -19.69 1.34
C MET A 163 -13.05 -18.95 0.42
N ASP A 164 -13.42 -17.73 -0.03
CA ASP A 164 -12.55 -16.90 -0.87
C ASP A 164 -11.26 -16.51 -0.14
N LEU A 165 -11.36 -16.14 1.14
CA LEU A 165 -10.19 -15.83 1.96
C LEU A 165 -9.27 -17.03 2.14
N LYS A 166 -9.84 -18.22 2.31
CA LYS A 166 -9.06 -19.45 2.41
C LYS A 166 -8.34 -19.81 1.11
N ALA A 167 -9.01 -19.62 -0.03
CA ALA A 167 -8.39 -19.77 -1.35
C ALA A 167 -7.24 -18.77 -1.58
N LEU A 168 -7.43 -17.52 -1.13
CA LEU A 168 -6.39 -16.48 -1.19
C LEU A 168 -5.18 -16.87 -0.31
N GLU A 169 -5.40 -17.34 0.90
CA GLU A 169 -4.34 -17.80 1.83
C GLU A 169 -3.48 -18.89 1.20
N PHE A 170 -4.10 -19.92 0.62
CA PHE A 170 -3.35 -20.97 -0.06
C PHE A 170 -2.60 -20.48 -1.29
N THR A 171 -3.15 -19.51 -2.02
CA THR A 171 -2.48 -18.90 -3.16
C THR A 171 -1.25 -18.12 -2.73
N GLU A 172 -1.35 -17.33 -1.65
CA GLU A 172 -0.22 -16.61 -1.05
C GLU A 172 0.87 -17.57 -0.58
N LEU A 173 0.52 -18.63 0.16
CA LEU A 173 1.47 -19.62 0.64
C LEU A 173 2.19 -20.35 -0.50
N ARG A 174 1.52 -20.61 -1.62
CA ARG A 174 2.15 -21.20 -2.81
C ARG A 174 3.21 -20.26 -3.40
N ILE A 175 2.88 -18.98 -3.56
CA ILE A 175 3.81 -17.99 -4.10
C ILE A 175 5.03 -17.84 -3.17
N LEU A 176 4.81 -17.71 -1.87
CA LEU A 176 5.89 -17.64 -0.88
C LEU A 176 6.77 -18.90 -0.89
N SER A 177 6.18 -20.07 -1.10
CA SER A 177 6.94 -21.33 -1.23
C SER A 177 7.84 -21.34 -2.47
N GLU A 178 7.39 -20.78 -3.59
CA GLU A 178 8.21 -20.69 -4.80
C GLU A 178 9.30 -19.60 -4.66
N GLU A 179 8.99 -18.46 -4.03
CA GLU A 179 9.99 -17.43 -3.70
C GLU A 179 11.13 -18.00 -2.84
N ASN A 180 10.81 -18.84 -1.85
CA ASN A 180 11.82 -19.51 -1.02
C ASN A 180 12.72 -20.47 -1.81
N LYS A 181 12.30 -20.91 -2.99
CA LYS A 181 13.13 -21.70 -3.93
C LYS A 181 13.90 -20.81 -4.92
N GLY A 182 13.85 -19.50 -4.77
CA GLY A 182 14.51 -18.53 -5.65
C GLY A 182 13.74 -18.20 -6.93
N VAL A 183 12.47 -18.58 -7.02
CA VAL A 183 11.60 -18.23 -8.16
C VAL A 183 10.95 -16.88 -7.89
N ALA A 184 11.21 -15.91 -8.77
CA ALA A 184 10.59 -14.58 -8.64
C ALA A 184 9.06 -14.65 -8.82
N PRO A 185 8.27 -13.82 -8.08
CA PRO A 185 6.82 -13.77 -8.23
C PRO A 185 6.39 -13.48 -9.68
N GLY A 186 5.49 -14.29 -10.19
CA GLY A 186 4.91 -14.13 -11.51
C GLY A 186 3.66 -13.23 -11.54
N PRO A 187 2.88 -13.28 -12.64
CA PRO A 187 1.64 -12.51 -12.80
C PRO A 187 0.60 -12.81 -11.70
N GLU A 188 0.64 -14.00 -11.09
CA GLU A 188 -0.22 -14.45 -10.00
C GLU A 188 -0.12 -13.55 -8.76
N ALA A 189 1.01 -12.89 -8.52
CA ALA A 189 1.15 -11.91 -7.45
C ALA A 189 0.19 -10.71 -7.62
N SER A 190 -0.16 -10.38 -8.87
CA SER A 190 -1.17 -9.34 -9.14
C SER A 190 -2.59 -9.81 -8.78
N LEU A 191 -2.87 -11.11 -8.92
CA LEU A 191 -4.14 -11.71 -8.48
C LEU A 191 -4.33 -11.59 -6.96
N LEU A 192 -3.25 -11.79 -6.17
CA LEU A 192 -3.28 -11.60 -4.72
C LEU A 192 -3.74 -10.19 -4.36
N LYS A 193 -3.20 -9.16 -5.01
CA LYS A 193 -3.58 -7.77 -4.77
C LYS A 193 -5.07 -7.53 -5.07
N ILE A 194 -5.57 -7.98 -6.22
CA ILE A 194 -6.97 -7.79 -6.62
C ILE A 194 -7.89 -8.50 -5.63
N ARG A 195 -7.69 -9.79 -5.40
CA ARG A 195 -8.54 -10.58 -4.53
C ARG A 195 -8.45 -10.16 -3.06
N GLY A 196 -7.27 -9.80 -2.59
CA GLY A 196 -7.09 -9.26 -1.25
C GLY A 196 -7.89 -7.99 -1.01
N SER A 197 -7.86 -7.03 -1.94
CA SER A 197 -8.65 -5.79 -1.83
C SER A 197 -10.15 -6.02 -1.92
N GLU A 198 -10.63 -6.90 -2.81
CA GLU A 198 -12.04 -7.28 -2.91
C GLU A 198 -12.55 -7.94 -1.61
N ILE A 199 -11.76 -8.84 -1.02
CA ILE A 199 -12.09 -9.50 0.25
C ILE A 199 -12.17 -8.47 1.38
N GLN A 200 -11.22 -7.54 1.48
CA GLN A 200 -11.23 -6.47 2.49
C GLN A 200 -12.48 -5.59 2.37
N GLN A 201 -12.86 -5.20 1.16
CA GLN A 201 -14.11 -4.44 0.91
C GLN A 201 -15.33 -5.23 1.38
N ARG A 202 -15.45 -6.51 1.02
CA ARG A 202 -16.57 -7.37 1.44
C ARG A 202 -16.64 -7.58 2.96
N ILE A 203 -15.48 -7.65 3.65
CA ILE A 203 -15.44 -7.70 5.11
C ILE A 203 -16.03 -6.40 5.68
N THR A 204 -15.63 -5.25 5.14
CA THR A 204 -16.12 -3.94 5.59
C THR A 204 -17.62 -3.80 5.35
N GLU A 205 -18.12 -4.21 4.19
CA GLU A 205 -19.55 -4.21 3.86
C GLU A 205 -20.35 -5.08 4.85
N LEU A 206 -19.90 -6.31 5.12
CA LEU A 206 -20.57 -7.19 6.08
C LEU A 206 -20.51 -6.64 7.51
N THR A 207 -19.42 -5.99 7.87
CA THR A 207 -19.31 -5.32 9.18
C THR A 207 -20.30 -4.16 9.28
N THR A 208 -20.43 -3.34 8.23
CA THR A 208 -21.41 -2.25 8.20
C THR A 208 -22.84 -2.78 8.33
N VAL A 209 -23.19 -3.84 7.61
CA VAL A 209 -24.51 -4.49 7.72
C VAL A 209 -24.77 -4.95 9.15
N SER A 210 -23.79 -5.47 9.88
CA SER A 210 -23.97 -5.93 11.25
C SER A 210 -24.32 -4.81 12.23
N TYR A 211 -23.93 -3.55 11.93
CA TYR A 211 -24.25 -2.40 12.77
C TYR A 211 -25.49 -1.60 12.32
N THR A 212 -25.90 -1.69 11.06
CA THR A 212 -27.03 -0.91 10.53
C THR A 212 -28.37 -1.44 11.01
N HIS A 213 -28.48 -2.70 11.38
CA HIS A 213 -29.69 -3.28 11.97
C HIS A 213 -30.04 -2.72 13.36
N LEU A 214 -29.06 -2.18 14.11
CA LEU A 214 -29.26 -1.57 15.42
C LEU A 214 -29.91 -0.17 15.36
N ARG A 215 -29.62 0.63 14.33
CA ARG A 215 -30.09 2.01 14.24
C ARG A 215 -31.56 2.16 13.85
N ALA A 216 -32.15 1.15 13.23
CA ALA A 216 -33.59 1.19 12.90
C ALA A 216 -34.50 1.15 14.13
N HIS A 217 -34.04 0.63 15.29
CA HIS A 217 -34.81 0.58 16.54
C HIS A 217 -34.64 1.79 17.43
N GLU A 218 -33.58 2.60 17.27
CA GLU A 218 -33.36 3.80 18.11
C GLU A 218 -34.10 5.05 17.61
N THR A 219 -34.68 5.02 16.42
CA THR A 219 -35.42 6.16 15.85
C THR A 219 -36.95 6.07 16.00
N GLU A 220 -37.48 5.04 16.64
CA GLU A 220 -38.91 4.84 16.88
C GLU A 220 -39.36 5.04 18.35
N THR A 221 -38.55 5.71 19.19
CA THR A 221 -38.94 6.09 20.55
C THR A 221 -39.08 7.59 20.72
#